data_cff0238e7fc950e8623d68a4fbad5049
#
_entry.id   cff0238e7fc950e8623d68a4fbad5049
#
_cell.length_a   1.000
_cell.length_b   1.000
_cell.length_c   1.000
_cell.angle_alpha   90.00
_cell.angle_beta   90.00
_cell.angle_gamma   90.00
#
_symmetry.space_group_name_H-M   'P 1'
#
loop_
_entity.id
_entity.type
_entity.pdbx_description
1 polymer ?
#
loop_
_entity_poly.entity_id
_entity_poly.type
_entity_poly.pdbx_seq_one_letter_code
_entity_poly.pdbx_strand_id
1 'polypeptide(L)'
;REGGAQRARDGGARKQARRYVKQYVIRTRHDQSVPRVVFFGFVDASRSRTAGRAARRDMPAPARALVSRARRAFARAHRALSTTASPTRETVVGVEIHARLATRSKLFSGAASAYGGDANARVAPFDAALPGTLPVLNAGAVALAIKLGIALEGTVQLKSSFDRKHYYYADLPHGYQITQQREPIVRGGIVRCVGVENAREGDRDGGRTRRGWLTVGIERVQMETDTGKSQTVGAEAEAAQGTLVDLNRAGQALVEIVSEPDMRSGEDAAACVEALQRMLRYLHVSDANMEEGSLRCDVNVSVRTAEERERGVFGERVEIKNLNSLRSIVRAVKYEAKRHVDVLTAGGRIERETRAFDTNTGKTTVLRTKENLLDYRFTPEPDLPPLVLNPADVEAIANRMPELPNAAFERLMESGASESAASTIIAFPSTLKYYDTAVDSCGAAKASDVANFIANEIIGAARKDAGASHKEPLSSLPRAASARRVGELLGKVANGDLSGRMAKQVLEALMNSDERALAEIVEDVCGGGQMSSDDQLQDICRAVVDEMPKEVELFRGGKSKLMGALVGEVMKRTNGRANPKDASKMLADVIASLS
;
A
#
# COMPACT_ATOMS: atom_id res chain seq x y z
N ARG A 1 69.81 26.49 1.62
CA ARG A 1 68.76 27.19 0.86
C ARG A 1 67.53 26.25 0.67
N GLU A 2 66.94 25.87 1.74
CA GLU A 2 65.59 25.28 1.75
C GLU A 2 65.03 25.56 3.14
N GLY A 3 64.26 26.63 3.28
CA GLY A 3 63.74 27.04 4.58
C GLY A 3 62.77 28.23 4.52
N GLY A 4 62.12 28.46 3.35
CA GLY A 4 61.31 29.68 3.14
C GLY A 4 59.86 29.50 2.67
N ALA A 5 59.39 28.27 2.47
CA ALA A 5 58.09 28.05 1.83
C ALA A 5 56.95 27.47 2.73
N GLN A 6 57.24 27.21 4.01
CA GLN A 6 56.25 26.55 4.92
C GLN A 6 55.52 27.50 5.86
N ARG A 7 55.88 28.82 5.92
CA ARG A 7 55.21 29.78 6.82
C ARG A 7 54.10 30.63 6.22
N ALA A 8 53.79 30.48 4.92
CA ALA A 8 52.76 31.28 4.25
C ALA A 8 51.40 30.57 4.12
N ARG A 9 51.27 29.29 4.47
CA ARG A 9 49.98 28.54 4.35
C ARG A 9 49.18 28.44 5.64
N ASP A 10 49.78 28.68 6.81
CA ASP A 10 49.06 28.60 8.10
C ASP A 10 48.38 29.91 8.53
N GLY A 11 48.59 31.01 7.82
CA GLY A 11 47.94 32.29 8.09
C GLY A 11 46.52 32.45 7.52
N GLY A 12 46.15 31.64 6.53
CA GLY A 12 44.85 31.74 5.84
C GLY A 12 43.71 31.04 6.56
N ALA A 13 44.00 29.92 7.21
CA ALA A 13 42.97 29.10 7.86
C ALA A 13 42.47 29.67 9.21
N ARG A 14 43.29 30.47 9.90
CA ARG A 14 42.91 31.10 11.19
C ARG A 14 42.07 32.39 11.03
N LYS A 15 42.00 32.99 9.85
CA LYS A 15 41.16 34.18 9.60
C LYS A 15 39.72 33.85 9.18
N GLN A 16 39.46 32.65 8.71
CA GLN A 16 38.09 32.24 8.37
C GLN A 16 37.28 31.70 9.57
N ALA A 17 37.93 31.20 10.59
CA ALA A 17 37.28 30.70 11.81
C ALA A 17 36.83 31.79 12.81
N ARG A 18 37.18 33.06 12.58
CA ARG A 18 36.80 34.20 13.45
C ARG A 18 35.64 35.04 12.94
N ARG A 19 34.97 34.67 11.86
CA ARG A 19 33.84 35.44 11.29
C ARG A 19 32.42 34.90 11.63
N TYR A 20 32.32 33.84 12.42
CA TYR A 20 31.01 33.26 12.79
C TYR A 20 30.61 33.36 14.27
N VAL A 21 31.34 34.15 15.06
CA VAL A 21 30.95 34.44 16.44
C VAL A 21 30.93 35.95 16.64
N LYS A 22 29.96 36.61 16.09
CA LYS A 22 29.53 37.95 16.53
C LYS A 22 28.15 38.21 15.97
N GLN A 23 27.18 38.19 16.83
CA GLN A 23 25.96 38.97 16.90
C GLN A 23 24.79 38.13 17.41
N TYR A 24 24.64 38.13 18.71
CA TYR A 24 23.35 38.29 19.37
C TYR A 24 23.60 38.84 20.75
N VAL A 25 23.88 40.15 20.81
CA VAL A 25 23.74 40.92 22.06
C VAL A 25 22.44 41.70 21.91
N ILE A 26 21.41 41.23 22.57
CA ILE A 26 20.15 41.96 22.70
C ILE A 26 20.40 43.12 23.65
N ARG A 27 20.45 44.36 23.12
CA ARG A 27 20.35 45.58 23.92
C ARG A 27 18.92 45.79 24.34
N THR A 28 18.62 45.56 25.60
CA THR A 28 17.39 46.07 26.22
C THR A 28 17.57 47.56 26.47
N ARG A 29 16.91 48.41 25.69
CA ARG A 29 16.66 49.81 26.08
C ARG A 29 15.45 49.83 26.98
N HIS A 30 15.63 50.39 28.17
CA HIS A 30 14.53 50.82 29.05
C HIS A 30 13.70 51.87 28.30
N ASP A 31 12.42 51.57 28.09
CA ASP A 31 11.41 52.56 27.78
C ASP A 31 10.34 52.44 28.90
N GLN A 32 10.23 53.56 29.64
CA GLN A 32 9.28 53.72 30.77
C GLN A 32 7.97 54.30 30.22
N SER A 33 7.12 53.46 29.59
CA SER A 33 5.73 53.82 29.35
C SER A 33 4.86 52.62 28.96
N VAL A 34 4.71 51.66 29.85
CA VAL A 34 3.64 50.64 29.72
C VAL A 34 3.02 50.44 31.09
N PRO A 35 1.71 50.59 31.26
CA PRO A 35 1.06 50.44 32.56
C PRO A 35 1.18 48.98 33.05
N ARG A 36 1.62 48.83 34.31
CA ARG A 36 1.68 47.56 34.99
C ARG A 36 0.30 46.91 35.02
N VAL A 37 0.12 45.85 34.22
CA VAL A 37 -1.01 44.91 34.39
C VAL A 37 -0.65 43.99 35.55
N VAL A 38 -1.33 44.17 36.67
CA VAL A 38 -1.25 43.27 37.83
C VAL A 38 -1.92 41.97 37.44
N PHE A 39 -1.15 40.91 37.27
CA PHE A 39 -1.67 39.54 37.11
C PHE A 39 -2.20 39.08 38.49
N PHE A 40 -3.51 39.10 38.67
CA PHE A 40 -4.14 38.27 39.71
C PHE A 40 -4.12 36.81 39.20
N GLY A 41 -3.40 35.95 39.92
CA GLY A 41 -3.37 34.54 39.65
C GLY A 41 -4.79 33.94 39.69
N PHE A 42 -5.19 33.31 38.57
CA PHE A 42 -6.41 32.51 38.54
C PHE A 42 -6.12 31.14 39.12
N VAL A 43 -6.66 30.90 40.32
CA VAL A 43 -6.82 29.58 40.91
C VAL A 43 -7.85 28.81 40.08
N ASP A 44 -7.52 27.59 39.72
CA ASP A 44 -8.35 26.62 39.00
C ASP A 44 -9.79 26.54 39.55
N ALA A 45 -10.76 26.99 38.75
CA ALA A 45 -12.18 27.07 39.08
C ALA A 45 -12.97 25.83 38.62
N SER A 46 -12.37 24.65 38.65
CA SER A 46 -13.10 23.40 38.36
C SER A 46 -13.80 22.76 39.59
N ARG A 47 -13.69 23.36 40.78
CA ARG A 47 -14.39 22.88 41.99
C ARG A 47 -15.18 24.01 42.67
N SER A 48 -16.48 24.04 42.46
CA SER A 48 -17.61 24.64 43.17
C SER A 48 -18.39 25.69 42.37
N ARG A 49 -19.48 25.23 41.74
CA ARG A 49 -20.53 26.10 41.17
C ARG A 49 -21.34 26.88 42.21
N THR A 50 -21.15 26.62 43.47
CA THR A 50 -21.89 27.23 44.58
C THR A 50 -21.25 28.50 45.17
N ALA A 51 -19.90 28.60 45.20
CA ALA A 51 -19.22 29.78 45.75
C ALA A 51 -19.32 31.03 44.86
N GLY A 52 -19.51 30.88 43.55
CA GLY A 52 -19.59 32.01 42.60
C GLY A 52 -20.90 32.79 42.62
N ARG A 53 -21.97 32.29 43.28
CA ARG A 53 -23.26 33.01 43.39
C ARG A 53 -23.36 33.93 44.63
N ALA A 54 -22.68 33.58 45.70
CA ALA A 54 -22.68 34.38 46.93
C ALA A 54 -21.86 35.68 46.78
N ALA A 55 -20.67 35.62 46.15
CA ALA A 55 -19.80 36.78 45.96
C ALA A 55 -20.38 37.85 44.97
N ARG A 56 -21.46 37.56 44.26
CA ARG A 56 -22.11 38.51 43.35
C ARG A 56 -23.15 39.41 44.00
N ARG A 57 -23.66 39.07 45.22
CA ARG A 57 -24.71 39.85 45.87
C ARG A 57 -24.19 41.13 46.56
N ASP A 58 -22.91 41.16 46.92
CA ASP A 58 -22.35 42.24 47.78
C ASP A 58 -21.50 43.27 47.01
N MET A 59 -21.47 43.20 45.67
CA MET A 59 -20.75 44.21 44.88
C MET A 59 -21.64 45.42 44.58
N PRO A 60 -21.12 46.67 44.70
CA PRO A 60 -21.85 47.89 44.30
C PRO A 60 -22.27 47.86 42.83
N ALA A 61 -23.42 48.46 42.51
CA ALA A 61 -24.01 48.45 41.20
C ALA A 61 -23.04 48.87 40.05
N PRO A 62 -22.17 49.91 40.18
CA PRO A 62 -21.21 50.27 39.17
C PRO A 62 -20.13 49.19 38.91
N ALA A 63 -19.73 48.46 39.96
CA ALA A 63 -18.75 47.36 39.81
C ALA A 63 -19.34 46.14 39.07
N ARG A 64 -20.64 45.83 39.27
CA ARG A 64 -21.36 44.79 38.54
C ARG A 64 -21.46 45.10 37.05
N ALA A 65 -21.68 46.37 36.69
CA ALA A 65 -21.73 46.84 35.31
C ALA A 65 -20.37 46.72 34.63
N LEU A 66 -19.28 47.06 35.33
CA LEU A 66 -17.91 46.97 34.82
C LEU A 66 -17.50 45.50 34.54
N VAL A 67 -17.78 44.59 35.48
CA VAL A 67 -17.50 43.15 35.34
C VAL A 67 -18.33 42.55 34.18
N SER A 68 -19.58 42.99 34.02
CA SER A 68 -20.43 42.51 32.92
C SER A 68 -19.99 43.07 31.55
N ARG A 69 -19.47 44.30 31.49
CA ARG A 69 -18.86 44.90 30.28
C ARG A 69 -17.55 44.20 29.94
N ALA A 70 -16.67 43.96 30.91
CA ALA A 70 -15.41 43.24 30.70
C ALA A 70 -15.64 41.80 30.19
N ARG A 71 -16.64 41.08 30.77
CA ARG A 71 -17.01 39.74 30.28
C ARG A 71 -17.58 39.75 28.86
N ARG A 72 -18.40 40.74 28.51
CA ARG A 72 -18.92 40.89 27.13
C ARG A 72 -17.82 41.30 26.18
N ALA A 73 -16.88 42.14 26.55
CA ALA A 73 -15.72 42.51 25.76
C ALA A 73 -14.79 41.29 25.57
N PHE A 74 -14.52 40.52 26.64
CA PHE A 74 -13.73 39.29 26.58
C PHE A 74 -14.42 38.21 25.74
N ALA A 75 -15.74 38.01 25.87
CA ALA A 75 -16.51 37.08 25.03
C ALA A 75 -16.58 37.55 23.57
N ARG A 76 -16.61 38.85 23.27
CA ARG A 76 -16.51 39.40 21.94
C ARG A 76 -15.11 39.26 21.34
N ALA A 77 -14.06 39.51 22.12
CA ALA A 77 -12.67 39.29 21.69
C ALA A 77 -12.40 37.80 21.46
N HIS A 78 -12.88 36.92 22.34
CA HIS A 78 -12.77 35.48 22.19
C HIS A 78 -13.57 34.96 20.98
N ARG A 79 -14.74 35.56 20.68
CA ARG A 79 -15.52 35.21 19.49
C ARG A 79 -14.90 35.79 18.22
N ALA A 80 -14.25 36.96 18.25
CA ALA A 80 -13.50 37.54 17.14
C ALA A 80 -12.21 36.77 16.84
N LEU A 81 -11.54 36.22 17.87
CA LEU A 81 -10.39 35.32 17.73
C LEU A 81 -10.80 33.91 17.26
N SER A 82 -12.05 33.48 17.50
CA SER A 82 -12.55 32.18 17.06
C SER A 82 -13.19 32.21 15.65
N THR A 83 -13.25 33.37 15.00
CA THR A 83 -13.79 33.51 13.63
C THR A 83 -12.71 33.54 12.54
N THR A 84 -11.42 33.49 12.88
CA THR A 84 -10.41 33.09 11.91
C THR A 84 -10.50 31.56 11.80
N ALA A 85 -11.13 31.07 10.75
CA ALA A 85 -11.11 29.64 10.43
C ALA A 85 -9.65 29.19 10.52
N SER A 86 -9.38 28.16 11.33
CA SER A 86 -8.03 27.58 11.40
C SER A 86 -7.60 27.24 9.98
N PRO A 87 -6.38 27.62 9.55
CA PRO A 87 -5.93 27.36 8.19
C PRO A 87 -6.07 25.88 7.88
N THR A 88 -6.67 25.58 6.73
CA THR A 88 -6.77 24.20 6.23
C THR A 88 -5.35 23.65 6.09
N ARG A 89 -5.11 22.48 6.65
CA ARG A 89 -3.80 21.82 6.59
C ARG A 89 -3.89 20.58 5.73
N GLU A 90 -2.95 20.44 4.80
CA GLU A 90 -2.78 19.19 4.06
C GLU A 90 -1.89 18.22 4.84
N THR A 91 -2.18 16.93 4.71
CA THR A 91 -1.33 15.86 5.22
C THR A 91 -0.19 15.61 4.23
N VAL A 92 1.01 15.35 4.74
CA VAL A 92 2.18 14.98 3.96
C VAL A 92 2.71 13.65 4.50
N VAL A 93 2.84 12.68 3.62
CA VAL A 93 3.22 11.31 3.99
C VAL A 93 4.37 10.83 3.12
N GLY A 94 5.37 10.22 3.76
CA GLY A 94 6.42 9.41 3.15
C GLY A 94 6.42 8.02 3.77
N VAL A 95 6.93 7.03 3.06
CA VAL A 95 7.07 5.66 3.54
C VAL A 95 8.52 5.19 3.46
N GLU A 96 8.90 4.37 4.43
CA GLU A 96 10.16 3.63 4.47
C GLU A 96 9.82 2.14 4.52
N ILE A 97 10.26 1.38 3.54
CA ILE A 97 9.86 -0.01 3.35
C ILE A 97 11.11 -0.89 3.38
N HIS A 98 11.10 -1.88 4.27
CA HIS A 98 12.11 -2.93 4.33
C HIS A 98 11.54 -4.20 3.72
N ALA A 99 12.14 -4.67 2.64
CA ALA A 99 11.74 -5.91 1.97
C ALA A 99 12.86 -6.93 2.02
N ARG A 100 12.56 -8.14 2.53
CA ARG A 100 13.50 -9.26 2.53
C ARG A 100 13.68 -9.77 1.11
N LEU A 101 14.93 -9.80 0.65
CA LEU A 101 15.27 -10.32 -0.67
C LEU A 101 15.11 -11.84 -0.73
N ALA A 102 14.57 -12.34 -1.84
CA ALA A 102 14.34 -13.76 -2.09
C ALA A 102 15.63 -14.52 -2.47
N THR A 103 16.64 -14.44 -1.62
CA THR A 103 17.93 -15.12 -1.78
C THR A 103 17.94 -16.46 -1.04
N ARG A 104 18.75 -17.41 -1.52
CA ARG A 104 18.93 -18.71 -0.86
C ARG A 104 19.75 -18.60 0.42
N SER A 105 20.71 -17.68 0.45
CA SER A 105 21.59 -17.42 1.60
C SER A 105 21.48 -15.97 2.02
N LYS A 106 21.98 -15.66 3.21
CA LYS A 106 21.99 -14.31 3.80
C LYS A 106 22.85 -13.35 3.02
N LEU A 107 22.84 -12.06 3.41
CA LEU A 107 23.53 -11.01 2.66
C LEU A 107 25.06 -11.15 2.67
N PHE A 108 25.61 -11.54 3.82
CA PHE A 108 27.08 -11.61 4.01
C PHE A 108 27.55 -12.98 4.52
N SER A 109 26.70 -13.99 4.55
CA SER A 109 27.06 -15.35 4.97
C SER A 109 26.37 -16.42 4.11
N GLY A 110 26.88 -17.65 4.18
CA GLY A 110 26.30 -18.81 3.49
C GLY A 110 25.11 -19.44 4.22
N ALA A 111 24.71 -18.94 5.40
CA ALA A 111 23.57 -19.48 6.12
C ALA A 111 22.27 -19.30 5.32
N ALA A 112 21.36 -20.28 5.42
CA ALA A 112 20.12 -20.26 4.64
C ALA A 112 19.22 -19.09 5.04
N SER A 113 18.63 -18.42 4.04
CA SER A 113 17.63 -17.36 4.20
C SER A 113 16.24 -17.97 4.01
N ALA A 114 15.55 -18.28 5.13
CA ALA A 114 14.21 -18.84 5.11
C ALA A 114 13.40 -18.38 6.33
N TYR A 115 12.07 -18.43 6.21
CA TYR A 115 11.16 -18.14 7.32
C TYR A 115 10.90 -19.38 8.17
N GLY A 116 10.65 -19.20 9.49
CA GLY A 116 10.30 -20.28 10.42
C GLY A 116 11.49 -21.21 10.77
N GLY A 117 11.19 -22.39 11.31
CA GLY A 117 12.17 -23.38 11.76
C GLY A 117 12.65 -23.16 13.20
N ASP A 118 13.46 -24.09 13.70
CA ASP A 118 13.98 -24.05 15.06
C ASP A 118 14.89 -22.84 15.29
N ALA A 119 14.85 -22.27 16.49
CA ALA A 119 15.64 -21.10 16.84
C ALA A 119 17.15 -21.38 16.67
N ASN A 120 17.86 -20.44 16.10
CA ASN A 120 19.31 -20.49 15.84
C ASN A 120 19.78 -21.66 14.94
N ALA A 121 18.87 -22.28 14.17
CA ALA A 121 19.23 -23.38 13.26
C ALA A 121 19.92 -22.90 11.96
N ARG A 122 19.80 -21.61 11.62
CA ARG A 122 20.34 -21.02 10.39
C ARG A 122 21.23 -19.83 10.70
N VAL A 123 22.33 -20.08 11.40
CA VAL A 123 23.27 -19.06 11.87
C VAL A 123 24.68 -19.46 11.48
N ALA A 124 25.33 -18.65 10.64
CA ALA A 124 26.74 -18.80 10.36
C ALA A 124 27.58 -18.10 11.46
N PRO A 125 28.87 -18.44 11.60
CA PRO A 125 29.76 -17.77 12.54
C PRO A 125 29.79 -16.24 12.37
N PHE A 126 29.73 -15.74 11.15
CA PHE A 126 29.60 -14.31 10.88
C PHE A 126 28.30 -13.72 11.46
N ASP A 127 27.15 -14.39 11.27
CA ASP A 127 25.85 -13.89 11.77
C ASP A 127 25.82 -13.79 13.30
N ALA A 128 26.60 -14.63 13.97
CA ALA A 128 26.79 -14.64 15.43
C ALA A 128 27.93 -13.71 15.91
N ALA A 129 28.54 -12.95 15.02
CA ALA A 129 29.68 -12.07 15.29
C ALA A 129 30.88 -12.78 15.96
N LEU A 130 31.17 -14.03 15.59
CA LEU A 130 32.32 -14.73 16.14
C LEU A 130 33.62 -14.08 15.66
N PRO A 131 34.63 -13.93 16.53
CA PRO A 131 35.92 -13.32 16.20
C PRO A 131 36.58 -13.97 14.98
N GLY A 132 37.16 -13.16 14.09
CA GLY A 132 37.90 -13.61 12.91
C GLY A 132 37.01 -13.91 11.68
N THR A 133 35.70 -13.72 11.77
CA THR A 133 34.81 -13.87 10.61
C THR A 133 34.67 -12.57 9.83
N LEU A 134 34.62 -12.67 8.49
CA LEU A 134 34.50 -11.54 7.58
C LEU A 134 33.24 -11.67 6.72
N PRO A 135 32.62 -10.53 6.33
CA PRO A 135 31.45 -10.54 5.45
C PRO A 135 31.82 -10.91 4.01
N VAL A 136 30.97 -11.73 3.36
CA VAL A 136 31.09 -12.05 1.93
C VAL A 136 29.78 -11.70 1.23
N LEU A 137 29.83 -10.69 0.36
CA LEU A 137 28.64 -10.14 -0.29
C LEU A 137 27.96 -11.16 -1.21
N ASN A 138 26.66 -11.32 -1.03
CA ASN A 138 25.81 -12.18 -1.86
C ASN A 138 25.48 -11.52 -3.21
N ALA A 139 26.08 -12.02 -4.30
CA ALA A 139 25.84 -11.51 -5.65
C ALA A 139 24.35 -11.63 -6.09
N GLY A 140 23.63 -12.65 -5.59
CA GLY A 140 22.19 -12.77 -5.85
C GLY A 140 21.38 -11.62 -5.24
N ALA A 141 21.75 -11.16 -4.04
CA ALA A 141 21.11 -10.00 -3.43
C ALA A 141 21.36 -8.72 -4.25
N VAL A 142 22.59 -8.53 -4.73
CA VAL A 142 22.95 -7.41 -5.62
C VAL A 142 22.12 -7.43 -6.90
N ALA A 143 21.99 -8.58 -7.56
CA ALA A 143 21.21 -8.72 -8.79
C ALA A 143 19.72 -8.41 -8.56
N LEU A 144 19.14 -8.82 -7.41
CA LEU A 144 17.76 -8.50 -7.06
C LEU A 144 17.57 -7.01 -6.76
N ALA A 145 18.53 -6.36 -6.11
CA ALA A 145 18.49 -4.92 -5.84
C ALA A 145 18.59 -4.10 -7.15
N ILE A 146 19.46 -4.51 -8.10
CA ILE A 146 19.55 -3.91 -9.44
C ILE A 146 18.22 -4.07 -10.18
N LYS A 147 17.66 -5.28 -10.18
CA LYS A 147 16.37 -5.58 -10.82
C LYS A 147 15.24 -4.69 -10.29
N LEU A 148 15.18 -4.49 -8.99
CA LEU A 148 14.24 -3.56 -8.36
C LEU A 148 14.49 -2.11 -8.78
N GLY A 149 15.76 -1.67 -8.77
CA GLY A 149 16.14 -0.31 -9.17
C GLY A 149 15.71 0.02 -10.60
N ILE A 150 15.90 -0.91 -11.54
CA ILE A 150 15.45 -0.77 -12.94
C ILE A 150 13.91 -0.67 -13.01
N ALA A 151 13.19 -1.52 -12.26
CA ALA A 151 11.73 -1.51 -12.25
C ALA A 151 11.13 -0.24 -11.66
N LEU A 152 11.85 0.42 -10.76
CA LEU A 152 11.48 1.72 -10.19
C LEU A 152 11.89 2.90 -11.09
N GLU A 153 12.44 2.66 -12.27
CA GLU A 153 13.00 3.71 -13.13
C GLU A 153 14.13 4.51 -12.43
N GLY A 154 14.76 3.91 -11.41
CA GLY A 154 15.84 4.52 -10.65
C GLY A 154 17.21 4.38 -11.31
N THR A 155 18.14 5.23 -10.92
CA THR A 155 19.52 5.17 -11.40
C THR A 155 20.32 4.17 -10.58
N VAL A 156 20.64 3.01 -11.18
CA VAL A 156 21.55 2.03 -10.57
C VAL A 156 22.96 2.63 -10.51
N GLN A 157 23.53 2.69 -9.32
CA GLN A 157 24.86 3.24 -9.11
C GLN A 157 25.91 2.18 -9.45
N LEU A 158 26.79 2.47 -10.43
CA LEU A 158 27.87 1.55 -10.82
C LEU A 158 28.94 1.40 -9.72
N LYS A 159 28.95 2.30 -8.76
CA LYS A 159 29.77 2.23 -7.56
C LYS A 159 28.93 2.55 -6.34
N SER A 160 28.90 1.66 -5.37
CA SER A 160 28.24 1.84 -4.07
C SER A 160 29.13 1.31 -2.94
N SER A 161 28.86 1.72 -1.71
CA SER A 161 29.63 1.31 -0.54
C SER A 161 28.73 0.96 0.62
N PHE A 162 29.27 0.21 1.57
CA PHE A 162 28.58 -0.17 2.79
C PHE A 162 29.07 0.67 3.98
N ASP A 163 28.15 0.90 4.91
CA ASP A 163 28.34 1.63 6.15
C ASP A 163 27.92 0.78 7.34
N ARG A 164 28.53 1.02 8.50
CA ARG A 164 28.08 0.52 9.80
C ARG A 164 27.12 1.53 10.42
N LYS A 165 25.86 1.10 10.69
CA LYS A 165 24.87 1.83 11.47
C LYS A 165 24.92 1.30 12.90
N HIS A 166 25.53 2.06 13.82
CA HIS A 166 25.80 1.59 15.18
C HIS A 166 24.58 1.73 16.10
N TYR A 167 24.14 0.61 16.64
CA TYR A 167 23.17 0.53 17.73
C TYR A 167 23.23 -0.84 18.41
N TYR A 168 22.80 -0.91 19.68
CA TYR A 168 23.07 -2.05 20.54
C TYR A 168 21.78 -2.71 21.00
N TYR A 169 21.55 -3.92 20.50
CA TYR A 169 20.48 -4.82 20.92
C TYR A 169 21.01 -6.24 21.04
N ALA A 170 20.37 -7.06 21.89
CA ALA A 170 20.79 -8.45 22.12
C ALA A 170 20.74 -9.29 20.82
N ASP A 171 19.85 -8.96 19.90
CA ASP A 171 19.67 -9.63 18.61
C ASP A 171 20.49 -9.00 17.47
N LEU A 172 21.39 -8.09 17.78
CA LEU A 172 22.36 -7.52 16.85
C LEU A 172 23.79 -7.73 17.41
N PRO A 173 24.35 -8.96 17.34
CA PRO A 173 25.57 -9.31 18.02
C PRO A 173 26.82 -8.53 17.57
N HIS A 174 26.86 -8.03 16.33
CA HIS A 174 27.92 -7.15 15.85
C HIS A 174 27.93 -5.76 16.52
N GLY A 175 26.81 -5.34 17.15
CA GLY A 175 26.64 -3.98 17.66
C GLY A 175 26.46 -2.93 16.56
N TYR A 176 26.33 -3.35 15.31
CA TYR A 176 26.02 -2.50 14.15
C TYR A 176 25.27 -3.28 13.08
N GLN A 177 24.49 -2.59 12.28
CA GLN A 177 23.86 -3.08 11.06
C GLN A 177 24.68 -2.62 9.86
N ILE A 178 24.96 -3.51 8.90
CA ILE A 178 25.59 -3.12 7.64
C ILE A 178 24.47 -2.62 6.71
N THR A 179 24.65 -1.42 6.17
CA THR A 179 23.70 -0.71 5.30
C THR A 179 24.44 0.10 4.24
N GLN A 180 23.75 0.87 3.39
CA GLN A 180 24.33 1.72 2.35
C GLN A 180 23.84 3.18 2.49
N GLN A 181 24.12 3.83 3.62
CA GLN A 181 23.58 5.16 3.92
C GLN A 181 24.09 6.27 3.00
N ARG A 182 25.39 6.27 2.68
CA ARG A 182 26.04 7.34 1.92
C ARG A 182 26.03 7.11 0.42
N GLU A 183 26.27 5.89 0.00
CA GLU A 183 26.36 5.49 -1.40
C GLU A 183 25.41 4.28 -1.66
N PRO A 184 24.08 4.52 -1.72
CA PRO A 184 23.11 3.46 -1.95
C PRO A 184 23.25 2.88 -3.36
N ILE A 185 22.79 1.63 -3.56
CA ILE A 185 22.87 0.96 -4.85
C ILE A 185 21.95 1.58 -5.92
N VAL A 186 20.85 2.24 -5.50
CA VAL A 186 19.94 2.95 -6.40
C VAL A 186 19.63 4.32 -5.85
N ARG A 187 19.62 5.33 -6.73
CA ARG A 187 19.17 6.69 -6.42
C ARG A 187 18.04 7.09 -7.33
N GLY A 188 17.09 7.79 -6.75
CA GLY A 188 15.89 8.23 -7.48
C GLY A 188 15.00 7.06 -7.85
N GLY A 189 14.01 7.36 -8.65
CA GLY A 189 13.02 6.41 -9.15
C GLY A 189 11.60 6.85 -8.86
N ILE A 190 10.63 6.08 -9.32
CA ILE A 190 9.21 6.36 -9.13
C ILE A 190 8.40 5.08 -8.90
N VAL A 191 7.28 5.23 -8.19
CA VAL A 191 6.22 4.24 -8.12
C VAL A 191 4.94 4.87 -8.64
N ARG A 192 4.30 4.24 -9.63
CA ARG A 192 2.96 4.63 -10.07
C ARG A 192 1.94 3.73 -9.39
N CYS A 193 0.95 4.34 -8.74
CA CYS A 193 -0.13 3.63 -8.07
C CYS A 193 -1.46 4.37 -8.26
N VAL A 194 -2.57 3.69 -8.00
CA VAL A 194 -3.90 4.31 -8.08
C VAL A 194 -4.19 4.99 -6.74
N GLY A 195 -4.05 6.30 -6.71
CA GLY A 195 -4.31 7.13 -5.54
C GLY A 195 -5.79 7.49 -5.37
N VAL A 196 -6.09 8.15 -4.27
CA VAL A 196 -7.43 8.72 -4.02
C VAL A 196 -7.36 10.20 -4.35
N GLU A 197 -7.97 10.62 -5.46
CA GLU A 197 -8.18 12.05 -5.70
C GLU A 197 -9.07 12.59 -4.57
N ASN A 198 -8.53 13.54 -3.81
CA ASN A 198 -9.35 14.33 -2.89
C ASN A 198 -10.43 15.03 -3.73
N ALA A 199 -11.68 14.65 -3.54
CA ALA A 199 -12.82 15.35 -4.12
C ALA A 199 -12.67 16.83 -3.75
N ARG A 200 -12.47 17.70 -4.74
CA ARG A 200 -12.60 19.15 -4.53
C ARG A 200 -14.01 19.39 -4.00
N GLU A 201 -14.11 20.24 -2.97
CA GLU A 201 -15.40 20.62 -2.40
C GLU A 201 -16.28 21.20 -3.54
N GLY A 202 -17.18 20.38 -4.08
CA GLY A 202 -18.03 20.71 -5.23
C GLY A 202 -18.37 19.51 -6.14
N ASP A 203 -17.53 18.51 -6.24
CA ASP A 203 -17.74 17.31 -7.08
C ASP A 203 -18.40 16.19 -6.28
N ARG A 204 -19.65 16.40 -5.85
CA ARG A 204 -20.47 15.35 -5.26
C ARG A 204 -21.31 14.65 -6.35
N ASP A 205 -20.67 13.79 -7.11
CA ASP A 205 -21.39 12.76 -7.84
C ASP A 205 -21.39 11.49 -6.98
N GLY A 206 -22.48 11.28 -6.25
CA GLY A 206 -22.85 10.03 -5.60
C GLY A 206 -21.82 9.37 -4.64
N GLY A 207 -20.88 10.12 -4.01
CA GLY A 207 -19.97 9.58 -3.00
C GLY A 207 -18.82 8.70 -3.56
N ARG A 208 -18.61 8.64 -4.88
CA ARG A 208 -17.45 7.99 -5.50
C ARG A 208 -16.29 8.99 -5.59
N THR A 209 -15.27 8.80 -4.77
CA THR A 209 -13.96 9.42 -4.97
C THR A 209 -13.40 8.95 -6.31
N ARG A 210 -13.13 9.87 -7.26
CA ARG A 210 -12.39 9.53 -8.48
C ARG A 210 -11.01 9.03 -8.07
N ARG A 211 -10.64 7.86 -8.56
CA ARG A 211 -9.28 7.32 -8.41
C ARG A 211 -8.47 7.82 -9.60
N GLY A 212 -7.36 8.46 -9.32
CA GLY A 212 -6.39 8.92 -10.32
C GLY A 212 -5.05 8.21 -10.17
N TRP A 213 -4.19 8.29 -11.19
CA TRP A 213 -2.81 7.85 -11.07
C TRP A 213 -2.04 8.80 -10.15
N LEU A 214 -1.39 8.21 -9.14
CA LEU A 214 -0.43 8.89 -8.27
C LEU A 214 0.97 8.41 -8.62
N THR A 215 1.88 9.35 -8.87
CA THR A 215 3.31 9.08 -8.99
C THR A 215 4.00 9.49 -7.69
N VAL A 216 4.68 8.55 -7.05
CA VAL A 216 5.45 8.76 -5.82
C VAL A 216 6.92 8.63 -6.16
N GLY A 217 7.72 9.66 -5.86
CA GLY A 217 9.17 9.62 -6.00
C GLY A 217 9.80 8.64 -5.01
N ILE A 218 10.89 8.02 -5.44
CA ILE A 218 11.77 7.22 -4.59
C ILE A 218 13.07 7.99 -4.42
N GLU A 219 13.46 8.25 -3.18
CA GLU A 219 14.73 8.91 -2.86
C GLU A 219 15.90 7.96 -3.15
N ARG A 220 15.81 6.72 -2.62
CA ARG A 220 16.85 5.71 -2.77
C ARG A 220 16.35 4.30 -2.49
N VAL A 221 17.14 3.33 -2.96
CA VAL A 221 17.07 1.93 -2.51
C VAL A 221 18.48 1.55 -2.01
N GLN A 222 18.55 1.01 -0.81
CA GLN A 222 19.79 0.56 -0.19
C GLN A 222 19.69 -0.88 0.29
N MET A 223 20.78 -1.62 0.19
CA MET A 223 20.88 -2.97 0.76
C MET A 223 21.31 -2.89 2.22
N GLU A 224 20.74 -3.76 3.06
CA GLU A 224 21.12 -3.85 4.46
C GLU A 224 20.91 -5.24 5.04
N THR A 225 21.52 -5.51 6.20
CA THR A 225 21.28 -6.74 6.96
C THR A 225 20.07 -6.59 7.88
N ASP A 226 19.27 -7.66 8.03
CA ASP A 226 18.25 -7.70 9.08
C ASP A 226 18.87 -8.04 10.45
N THR A 227 18.17 -7.68 11.53
CA THR A 227 18.51 -8.07 12.91
C THR A 227 17.92 -9.43 13.25
N GLY A 228 18.35 -10.04 14.33
CA GLY A 228 17.73 -11.23 14.91
C GLY A 228 16.36 -10.94 15.53
N LYS A 229 15.89 -11.82 16.37
CA LYS A 229 14.64 -11.68 17.11
C LYS A 229 14.92 -11.84 18.60
N SER A 230 14.46 -10.87 19.40
CA SER A 230 14.48 -10.96 20.87
C SER A 230 13.08 -11.26 21.38
N GLN A 231 12.99 -12.15 22.36
CA GLN A 231 11.75 -12.48 23.04
C GLN A 231 11.99 -12.47 24.55
N THR A 232 11.29 -11.57 25.27
CA THR A 232 11.32 -11.56 26.72
C THR A 232 10.50 -12.72 27.26
N VAL A 233 11.08 -13.50 28.17
CA VAL A 233 10.37 -14.56 28.87
C VAL A 233 9.45 -13.90 29.91
N GLY A 234 8.15 -14.22 29.83
CA GLY A 234 7.11 -13.59 30.67
C GLY A 234 7.32 -13.84 32.18
N ALA A 235 6.71 -12.96 32.98
CA ALA A 235 6.81 -12.93 34.45
C ALA A 235 6.29 -14.20 35.17
N GLU A 236 5.67 -15.13 34.47
CA GLU A 236 5.16 -16.40 35.04
C GLU A 236 6.24 -17.50 35.19
N ALA A 237 7.41 -17.31 34.56
CA ALA A 237 8.56 -18.17 34.78
C ALA A 237 9.49 -17.55 35.83
N GLU A 238 9.17 -17.66 37.10
CA GLU A 238 9.93 -17.10 38.24
C GLU A 238 11.43 -17.51 38.31
N ALA A 239 11.90 -18.38 37.40
CA ALA A 239 13.28 -18.91 37.40
C ALA A 239 14.18 -18.36 36.29
N ALA A 240 13.69 -17.63 35.29
CA ALA A 240 14.53 -17.17 34.18
C ALA A 240 14.15 -15.75 33.76
N GLN A 241 14.61 -14.74 34.51
CA GLN A 241 14.67 -13.36 34.02
C GLN A 241 15.73 -13.30 32.92
N GLY A 242 15.30 -13.34 31.66
CA GLY A 242 16.21 -13.28 30.53
C GLY A 242 15.51 -12.97 29.20
N THR A 243 16.30 -12.56 28.23
CA THR A 243 15.85 -12.39 26.84
C THR A 243 16.35 -13.58 26.03
N LEU A 244 15.44 -14.30 25.40
CA LEU A 244 15.80 -15.33 24.41
C LEU A 244 16.11 -14.63 23.08
N VAL A 245 17.21 -15.03 22.45
CA VAL A 245 17.67 -14.47 21.18
C VAL A 245 17.68 -15.56 20.11
N ASP A 246 16.98 -15.28 19.01
CA ASP A 246 16.99 -16.10 17.80
C ASP A 246 17.67 -15.31 16.67
N LEU A 247 18.83 -15.80 16.21
CA LEU A 247 19.65 -15.20 15.15
C LEU A 247 19.33 -15.78 13.75
N ASN A 248 18.28 -16.57 13.59
CA ASN A 248 17.88 -17.08 12.27
C ASN A 248 17.66 -15.96 11.25
N ARG A 249 17.10 -14.83 11.71
CA ARG A 249 16.85 -13.65 10.87
C ARG A 249 18.07 -12.75 10.74
N ALA A 250 18.98 -12.73 11.73
CA ALA A 250 20.18 -11.88 11.69
C ALA A 250 20.99 -12.12 10.43
N GLY A 251 21.36 -11.05 9.74
CA GLY A 251 22.12 -11.10 8.48
C GLY A 251 21.30 -11.44 7.24
N GLN A 252 19.98 -11.64 7.32
CA GLN A 252 19.15 -11.76 6.11
C GLN A 252 19.25 -10.52 5.25
N ALA A 253 19.22 -10.71 3.92
CA ALA A 253 19.33 -9.62 2.96
C ALA A 253 18.03 -8.83 2.91
N LEU A 254 18.09 -7.53 3.16
CA LEU A 254 16.99 -6.58 2.97
C LEU A 254 17.35 -5.56 1.90
N VAL A 255 16.32 -5.00 1.30
CA VAL A 255 16.37 -3.67 0.68
C VAL A 255 15.48 -2.72 1.48
N GLU A 256 16.03 -1.55 1.79
CA GLU A 256 15.27 -0.41 2.30
C GLU A 256 14.95 0.50 1.13
N ILE A 257 13.66 0.78 0.94
CA ILE A 257 13.11 1.65 -0.10
C ILE A 257 12.56 2.89 0.59
N VAL A 258 13.12 4.04 0.32
CA VAL A 258 12.70 5.31 0.91
C VAL A 258 11.98 6.15 -0.14
N SER A 259 10.73 6.53 0.13
CA SER A 259 9.96 7.38 -0.76
C SER A 259 10.17 8.86 -0.48
N GLU A 260 9.93 9.69 -1.49
CA GLU A 260 9.68 11.12 -1.31
C GLU A 260 8.32 11.34 -0.59
N PRO A 261 8.12 12.50 0.07
CA PRO A 261 6.88 12.80 0.81
C PRO A 261 5.76 13.30 -0.11
N ASP A 262 5.44 12.55 -1.15
CA ASP A 262 4.50 12.93 -2.21
C ASP A 262 3.05 12.55 -1.92
N MET A 263 2.80 11.67 -0.97
CA MET A 263 1.47 11.18 -0.62
C MET A 263 0.73 12.17 0.30
N ARG A 264 -0.59 12.20 0.19
CA ARG A 264 -1.44 13.18 0.90
C ARG A 264 -2.47 12.53 1.81
N SER A 265 -2.57 11.21 1.79
CA SER A 265 -3.52 10.45 2.61
C SER A 265 -2.97 9.10 3.03
N GLY A 266 -3.65 8.44 3.97
CA GLY A 266 -3.34 7.06 4.34
C GLY A 266 -3.68 6.08 3.23
N GLU A 267 -4.68 6.40 2.43
CA GLU A 267 -5.10 5.65 1.26
C GLU A 267 -4.01 5.70 0.17
N ASP A 268 -3.39 6.87 -0.08
CA ASP A 268 -2.26 7.00 -1.01
C ASP A 268 -1.06 6.19 -0.54
N ALA A 269 -0.76 6.26 0.77
CA ALA A 269 0.34 5.48 1.36
C ALA A 269 0.10 3.97 1.21
N ALA A 270 -1.12 3.51 1.48
CA ALA A 270 -1.48 2.10 1.30
C ALA A 270 -1.40 1.68 -0.17
N ALA A 271 -1.86 2.51 -1.12
CA ALA A 271 -1.77 2.24 -2.55
C ALA A 271 -0.32 2.17 -3.04
N CYS A 272 0.56 3.05 -2.56
CA CYS A 272 1.99 3.01 -2.86
C CYS A 272 2.64 1.72 -2.34
N VAL A 273 2.37 1.33 -1.08
CA VAL A 273 2.89 0.09 -0.49
C VAL A 273 2.36 -1.13 -1.24
N GLU A 274 1.08 -1.16 -1.62
CA GLU A 274 0.49 -2.24 -2.41
C GLU A 274 1.13 -2.36 -3.81
N ALA A 275 1.40 -1.23 -4.47
CA ALA A 275 2.09 -1.22 -5.76
C ALA A 275 3.52 -1.79 -5.64
N LEU A 276 4.26 -1.40 -4.58
CA LEU A 276 5.59 -1.96 -4.29
C LEU A 276 5.53 -3.45 -3.95
N GLN A 277 4.56 -3.91 -3.15
CA GLN A 277 4.37 -5.34 -2.88
C GLN A 277 4.15 -6.13 -4.18
N ARG A 278 3.31 -5.63 -5.06
CA ARG A 278 3.01 -6.23 -6.36
C ARG A 278 4.27 -6.30 -7.21
N MET A 279 5.02 -5.20 -7.33
CA MET A 279 6.28 -5.13 -8.07
C MET A 279 7.32 -6.12 -7.55
N LEU A 280 7.53 -6.17 -6.23
CA LEU A 280 8.49 -7.07 -5.59
C LEU A 280 8.17 -8.55 -5.87
N ARG A 281 6.89 -8.92 -5.82
CA ARG A 281 6.41 -10.28 -6.15
C ARG A 281 6.56 -10.60 -7.63
N TYR A 282 6.17 -9.68 -8.51
CA TYR A 282 6.31 -9.83 -9.96
C TYR A 282 7.74 -10.10 -10.41
N LEU A 283 8.65 -9.38 -9.80
CA LEU A 283 10.08 -9.50 -10.08
C LEU A 283 10.74 -10.69 -9.37
N HIS A 284 10.00 -11.42 -8.51
CA HIS A 284 10.56 -12.41 -7.60
C HIS A 284 11.72 -11.85 -6.77
N VAL A 285 11.67 -10.57 -6.43
CA VAL A 285 12.65 -9.89 -5.57
C VAL A 285 12.37 -10.19 -4.10
N SER A 286 11.09 -10.27 -3.74
CA SER A 286 10.62 -10.58 -2.38
C SER A 286 9.24 -11.26 -2.46
N ASP A 287 8.89 -12.07 -1.46
CA ASP A 287 7.53 -12.54 -1.21
C ASP A 287 6.64 -11.41 -0.66
N ALA A 288 7.25 -10.35 -0.15
CA ALA A 288 6.61 -9.13 0.29
C ALA A 288 5.37 -9.36 1.18
N ASN A 289 5.51 -10.26 2.18
CA ASN A 289 4.45 -10.62 3.11
C ASN A 289 4.58 -9.81 4.41
N MET A 290 3.62 -8.90 4.67
CA MET A 290 3.62 -8.10 5.89
C MET A 290 3.33 -8.92 7.15
N GLU A 291 2.54 -9.99 7.05
CA GLU A 291 2.16 -10.83 8.19
C GLU A 291 3.35 -11.66 8.70
N GLU A 292 4.22 -12.11 7.80
CA GLU A 292 5.45 -12.83 8.13
C GLU A 292 6.65 -11.91 8.40
N GLY A 293 6.47 -10.59 8.19
CA GLY A 293 7.50 -9.58 8.37
C GLY A 293 8.58 -9.59 7.28
N SER A 294 8.33 -10.23 6.13
CA SER A 294 9.21 -10.12 4.97
C SER A 294 9.03 -8.80 4.22
N LEU A 295 7.97 -8.07 4.51
CA LEU A 295 7.82 -6.66 4.19
C LEU A 295 7.38 -5.90 5.43
N ARG A 296 8.12 -4.88 5.79
CA ARG A 296 7.83 -3.96 6.90
C ARG A 296 7.73 -2.55 6.35
N CYS A 297 6.84 -1.76 6.92
CA CYS A 297 6.63 -0.38 6.50
C CYS A 297 6.56 0.53 7.71
N ASP A 298 7.39 1.56 7.71
CA ASP A 298 7.32 2.68 8.62
C ASP A 298 6.76 3.88 7.84
N VAL A 299 5.91 4.68 8.47
CA VAL A 299 5.24 5.80 7.82
C VAL A 299 5.60 7.10 8.52
N ASN A 300 6.06 8.05 7.74
CA ASN A 300 6.37 9.40 8.19
C ASN A 300 5.19 10.32 7.89
N VAL A 301 4.64 10.99 8.91
CA VAL A 301 3.48 11.88 8.78
C VAL A 301 3.81 13.27 9.28
N SER A 302 3.44 14.27 8.52
CA SER A 302 3.41 15.68 8.93
C SER A 302 2.18 16.38 8.34
N VAL A 303 1.91 17.61 8.77
CA VAL A 303 0.87 18.46 8.19
C VAL A 303 1.41 19.86 7.95
N ARG A 304 0.96 20.52 6.88
CA ARG A 304 1.35 21.88 6.53
C ARG A 304 0.18 22.69 5.98
N THR A 305 0.25 24.01 6.06
CA THR A 305 -0.71 24.93 5.43
C THR A 305 -0.41 25.13 3.93
N ALA A 306 -1.32 25.78 3.21
CA ALA A 306 -1.10 26.14 1.81
C ALA A 306 0.11 27.08 1.65
N GLU A 307 0.28 28.04 2.57
CA GLU A 307 1.41 28.98 2.55
C GLU A 307 2.75 28.29 2.85
N GLU A 308 2.75 27.30 3.75
CA GLU A 308 3.93 26.48 4.03
C GLU A 308 4.31 25.64 2.81
N ARG A 309 3.31 25.09 2.10
CA ARG A 309 3.52 24.36 0.85
C ARG A 309 4.16 25.23 -0.23
N GLU A 310 3.64 26.43 -0.46
CA GLU A 310 4.17 27.36 -1.46
C GLU A 310 5.63 27.77 -1.17
N ARG A 311 6.00 27.84 0.10
CA ARG A 311 7.37 28.11 0.55
C ARG A 311 8.27 26.87 0.60
N GLY A 312 7.77 25.69 0.25
CA GLY A 312 8.52 24.43 0.34
C GLY A 312 8.81 23.99 1.78
N VAL A 313 8.06 24.48 2.77
CA VAL A 313 8.26 24.15 4.19
C VAL A 313 7.41 22.94 4.56
N PHE A 314 8.01 21.98 5.24
CA PHE A 314 7.33 20.83 5.81
C PHE A 314 7.09 21.04 7.32
N GLY A 315 5.97 20.50 7.83
CA GLY A 315 5.74 20.43 9.26
C GLY A 315 6.65 19.42 9.95
N GLU A 316 6.68 19.46 11.29
CA GLU A 316 7.43 18.47 12.07
C GLU A 316 6.91 17.05 11.79
N ARG A 317 7.84 16.13 11.53
CA ARG A 317 7.59 14.77 11.11
C ARG A 317 7.50 13.83 12.31
N VAL A 318 6.49 12.98 12.32
CA VAL A 318 6.35 11.86 13.24
C VAL A 318 6.47 10.55 12.45
N GLU A 319 7.32 9.65 12.92
CA GLU A 319 7.50 8.31 12.39
C GLU A 319 6.53 7.34 13.09
N ILE A 320 5.78 6.54 12.33
CA ILE A 320 4.85 5.55 12.88
C ILE A 320 5.33 4.16 12.53
N LYS A 321 5.53 3.33 13.55
CA LYS A 321 5.97 1.94 13.46
C LYS A 321 4.86 0.94 13.78
N ASN A 322 5.14 -0.36 13.60
CA ASN A 322 4.23 -1.48 13.85
C ASN A 322 3.00 -1.51 12.91
N LEU A 323 3.24 -1.26 11.63
CA LEU A 323 2.22 -1.26 10.59
C LEU A 323 2.25 -2.59 9.81
N ASN A 324 1.49 -3.58 10.29
CA ASN A 324 1.53 -4.96 9.77
C ASN A 324 0.48 -5.24 8.68
N SER A 325 -0.20 -4.22 8.16
CA SER A 325 -1.17 -4.35 7.07
C SER A 325 -1.45 -3.00 6.41
N LEU A 326 -1.90 -3.02 5.16
CA LEU A 326 -2.34 -1.82 4.43
C LEU A 326 -3.45 -1.07 5.18
N ARG A 327 -4.37 -1.81 5.80
CA ARG A 327 -5.44 -1.22 6.63
C ARG A 327 -4.89 -0.48 7.85
N SER A 328 -3.82 -1.00 8.47
CA SER A 328 -3.15 -0.33 9.59
C SER A 328 -2.50 0.97 9.16
N ILE A 329 -1.89 1.02 7.96
CA ILE A 329 -1.31 2.23 7.37
C ILE A 329 -2.38 3.32 7.24
N VAL A 330 -3.52 3.02 6.61
CA VAL A 330 -4.62 3.98 6.43
C VAL A 330 -5.10 4.54 7.78
N ARG A 331 -5.34 3.66 8.76
CA ARG A 331 -5.85 4.06 10.08
C ARG A 331 -4.82 4.89 10.86
N ALA A 332 -3.56 4.52 10.81
CA ALA A 332 -2.48 5.19 11.51
C ALA A 332 -2.24 6.61 10.97
N VAL A 333 -2.13 6.77 9.66
CA VAL A 333 -1.97 8.09 9.02
C VAL A 333 -3.16 8.99 9.32
N LYS A 334 -4.38 8.48 9.20
CA LYS A 334 -5.60 9.25 9.49
C LYS A 334 -5.66 9.72 10.94
N TYR A 335 -5.30 8.84 11.88
CA TYR A 335 -5.25 9.20 13.30
C TYR A 335 -4.19 10.26 13.57
N GLU A 336 -2.97 10.07 13.05
CA GLU A 336 -1.84 10.93 13.34
C GLU A 336 -2.00 12.31 12.67
N ALA A 337 -2.46 12.38 11.43
CA ALA A 337 -2.76 13.63 10.75
C ALA A 337 -3.81 14.44 11.52
N LYS A 338 -4.88 13.76 12.00
CA LYS A 338 -5.88 14.41 12.84
C LYS A 338 -5.28 14.92 14.15
N ARG A 339 -4.46 14.12 14.83
CA ARG A 339 -3.77 14.52 16.06
C ARG A 339 -2.92 15.77 15.86
N HIS A 340 -2.15 15.82 14.74
CA HIS A 340 -1.33 16.99 14.40
C HIS A 340 -2.19 18.24 14.22
N VAL A 341 -3.28 18.14 13.45
CA VAL A 341 -4.21 19.26 13.25
C VAL A 341 -4.83 19.72 14.57
N ASP A 342 -5.30 18.80 15.41
CA ASP A 342 -5.91 19.12 16.69
C ASP A 342 -4.92 19.85 17.63
N VAL A 343 -3.68 19.35 17.75
CA VAL A 343 -2.62 19.96 18.57
C VAL A 343 -2.26 21.36 18.09
N LEU A 344 -2.02 21.52 16.77
CA LEU A 344 -1.64 22.82 16.20
C LEU A 344 -2.78 23.84 16.26
N THR A 345 -4.02 23.40 16.11
CA THR A 345 -5.21 24.27 16.23
C THR A 345 -5.41 24.72 17.68
N ALA A 346 -5.04 23.89 18.66
CA ALA A 346 -5.04 24.26 20.07
C ALA A 346 -3.87 25.18 20.47
N GLY A 347 -2.98 25.57 19.53
CA GLY A 347 -1.80 26.39 19.79
C GLY A 347 -0.60 25.62 20.37
N GLY A 348 -0.65 24.28 20.36
CA GLY A 348 0.44 23.42 20.75
C GLY A 348 1.49 23.27 19.65
N ARG A 349 2.48 22.40 19.89
CA ARG A 349 3.53 22.04 18.94
C ARG A 349 3.57 20.55 18.73
N ILE A 350 3.97 20.14 17.52
CA ILE A 350 4.31 18.76 17.23
C ILE A 350 5.80 18.58 17.51
N GLU A 351 6.13 17.59 18.31
CA GLU A 351 7.51 17.19 18.58
C GLU A 351 7.91 16.08 17.58
N ARG A 352 9.17 16.09 17.17
CA ARG A 352 9.72 14.99 16.36
C ARG A 352 9.87 13.75 17.23
N GLU A 353 9.08 12.74 16.96
CA GLU A 353 9.01 11.52 17.77
C GLU A 353 8.74 10.29 16.90
N THR A 354 9.09 9.12 17.45
CA THR A 354 8.68 7.82 16.89
C THR A 354 7.52 7.28 17.74
N ARG A 355 6.47 6.86 17.07
CA ARG A 355 5.24 6.34 17.69
C ARG A 355 4.94 4.93 17.22
N ALA A 356 4.29 4.10 18.05
CA ALA A 356 3.75 2.81 17.66
C ALA A 356 2.25 2.92 17.41
N PHE A 357 1.77 2.26 16.37
CA PHE A 357 0.33 2.12 16.13
C PHE A 357 -0.22 0.89 16.85
N ASP A 358 -1.26 1.07 17.63
CA ASP A 358 -2.03 -0.01 18.26
C ASP A 358 -3.29 -0.29 17.43
N THR A 359 -3.34 -1.48 16.83
CA THR A 359 -4.46 -1.92 15.97
C THR A 359 -5.77 -2.08 16.72
N ASN A 360 -5.75 -2.39 18.03
CA ASN A 360 -6.94 -2.61 18.84
C ASN A 360 -7.63 -1.28 19.17
N THR A 361 -6.84 -0.31 19.66
CA THR A 361 -7.36 1.01 20.02
C THR A 361 -7.46 1.96 18.83
N GLY A 362 -6.72 1.71 17.74
CA GLY A 362 -6.63 2.57 16.56
C GLY A 362 -5.90 3.89 16.85
N LYS A 363 -5.02 3.92 17.84
CA LYS A 363 -4.26 5.10 18.29
C LYS A 363 -2.77 4.88 18.15
N THR A 364 -2.02 5.99 18.12
CA THR A 364 -0.57 5.96 18.22
C THR A 364 -0.12 6.28 19.64
N THR A 365 0.95 5.64 20.11
CA THR A 365 1.59 5.87 21.42
C THR A 365 3.07 6.19 21.21
N VAL A 366 3.63 7.08 22.03
CA VAL A 366 5.03 7.49 21.94
C VAL A 366 5.94 6.32 22.31
N LEU A 367 6.88 5.98 21.44
CA LEU A 367 7.97 5.03 21.69
C LEU A 367 9.25 5.75 22.10
N ARG A 368 9.58 6.84 21.39
CA ARG A 368 10.80 7.62 21.58
C ARG A 368 10.52 9.10 21.31
N THR A 369 11.12 9.99 22.11
CA THR A 369 11.10 11.43 21.90
C THR A 369 12.40 11.90 21.25
N LYS A 370 12.45 13.17 20.80
CA LYS A 370 13.62 13.81 20.20
C LYS A 370 14.89 13.71 21.05
N GLU A 371 14.76 13.76 22.37
CA GLU A 371 15.86 13.67 23.34
C GLU A 371 16.51 12.27 23.37
N ASN A 372 15.78 11.26 22.94
CA ASN A 372 16.20 9.85 22.89
C ASN A 372 16.47 9.36 21.46
N LEU A 373 16.63 10.27 20.46
CA LEU A 373 17.03 9.88 19.12
C LEU A 373 18.44 9.30 19.16
N LEU A 374 18.57 8.07 18.65
CA LEU A 374 19.88 7.42 18.56
C LEU A 374 20.73 8.14 17.52
N ASP A 375 21.92 8.56 17.92
CA ASP A 375 22.98 8.89 16.99
C ASP A 375 23.61 7.58 16.52
N TYR A 376 23.30 7.17 15.30
CA TYR A 376 23.80 5.92 14.72
C TYR A 376 25.27 5.95 14.33
N ARG A 377 25.92 7.10 14.36
CA ARG A 377 27.35 7.26 14.05
C ARG A 377 27.80 6.42 12.86
N PHE A 378 27.19 6.67 11.69
CA PHE A 378 27.53 5.95 10.47
C PHE A 378 29.01 6.05 10.14
N THR A 379 29.67 4.90 9.99
CA THR A 379 31.08 4.80 9.56
C THR A 379 31.19 3.88 8.36
N PRO A 380 32.19 4.07 7.47
CA PRO A 380 32.42 3.10 6.40
C PRO A 380 32.65 1.69 6.96
N GLU A 381 32.10 0.67 6.28
CA GLU A 381 32.39 -0.72 6.60
C GLU A 381 33.80 -1.10 6.09
N PRO A 382 34.79 -1.29 6.96
CA PRO A 382 36.16 -1.50 6.52
C PRO A 382 36.40 -2.89 5.91
N ASP A 383 35.56 -3.87 6.24
CA ASP A 383 35.74 -5.25 5.81
C ASP A 383 35.08 -5.52 4.43
N LEU A 384 34.41 -4.53 3.86
CA LEU A 384 33.81 -4.60 2.52
C LEU A 384 34.43 -3.53 1.60
N PRO A 385 35.06 -3.94 0.49
CA PRO A 385 35.45 -3.00 -0.55
C PRO A 385 34.21 -2.37 -1.19
N PRO A 386 34.34 -1.20 -1.86
CA PRO A 386 33.25 -0.66 -2.66
C PRO A 386 32.75 -1.69 -3.67
N LEU A 387 31.44 -1.82 -3.78
CA LEU A 387 30.80 -2.60 -4.82
C LEU A 387 30.90 -1.85 -6.15
N VAL A 388 31.62 -2.43 -7.11
CA VAL A 388 31.75 -1.89 -8.47
C VAL A 388 31.02 -2.82 -9.43
N LEU A 389 30.01 -2.28 -10.13
CA LEU A 389 29.20 -3.02 -11.09
C LEU A 389 29.74 -2.80 -12.50
N ASN A 390 29.74 -3.89 -13.30
CA ASN A 390 29.98 -3.77 -14.73
C ASN A 390 28.68 -3.29 -15.42
N PRO A 391 28.71 -2.23 -16.25
CA PRO A 391 27.53 -1.78 -16.98
C PRO A 391 26.85 -2.89 -17.80
N ALA A 392 27.63 -3.80 -18.38
CA ALA A 392 27.09 -4.93 -19.15
C ALA A 392 26.25 -5.91 -18.32
N ASP A 393 26.59 -6.09 -17.03
CA ASP A 393 25.81 -6.93 -16.11
C ASP A 393 24.48 -6.27 -15.76
N VAL A 394 24.47 -4.94 -15.59
CA VAL A 394 23.24 -4.17 -15.36
C VAL A 394 22.33 -4.24 -16.59
N GLU A 395 22.90 -4.05 -17.78
CA GLU A 395 22.18 -4.17 -19.06
C GLU A 395 21.63 -5.59 -19.27
N ALA A 396 22.41 -6.62 -18.95
CA ALA A 396 21.95 -8.00 -19.05
C ALA A 396 20.77 -8.31 -18.11
N ILE A 397 20.68 -7.66 -16.95
CA ILE A 397 19.54 -7.75 -16.07
C ILE A 397 18.35 -7.00 -16.70
N ALA A 398 18.55 -5.78 -17.20
CA ALA A 398 17.52 -4.97 -17.84
C ALA A 398 16.86 -5.71 -19.02
N ASN A 399 17.65 -6.35 -19.88
CA ASN A 399 17.17 -7.10 -21.04
C ASN A 399 16.38 -8.37 -20.69
N ARG A 400 16.42 -8.82 -19.43
CA ARG A 400 15.66 -9.97 -18.92
C ARG A 400 14.48 -9.57 -18.04
N MET A 401 14.16 -8.27 -17.99
CA MET A 401 13.02 -7.80 -17.19
C MET A 401 11.71 -8.34 -17.79
N PRO A 402 10.79 -8.88 -16.96
CA PRO A 402 9.46 -9.20 -17.43
C PRO A 402 8.66 -7.91 -17.67
N GLU A 403 7.52 -8.02 -18.34
CA GLU A 403 6.54 -6.94 -18.38
C GLU A 403 6.17 -6.53 -16.95
N LEU A 404 6.23 -5.23 -16.64
CA LEU A 404 5.94 -4.72 -15.31
C LEU A 404 4.43 -4.61 -15.07
N PRO A 405 3.96 -4.71 -13.81
CA PRO A 405 2.53 -4.67 -13.48
C PRO A 405 1.78 -3.45 -14.05
N ASN A 406 2.44 -2.28 -14.10
CA ASN A 406 1.80 -1.07 -14.62
C ASN A 406 1.61 -1.14 -16.14
N ALA A 407 2.60 -1.62 -16.88
CA ALA A 407 2.48 -1.83 -18.34
C ALA A 407 1.41 -2.88 -18.65
N ALA A 408 1.39 -3.98 -17.90
CA ALA A 408 0.34 -4.99 -18.02
C ALA A 408 -1.05 -4.43 -17.71
N PHE A 409 -1.16 -3.56 -16.70
CA PHE A 409 -2.43 -2.90 -16.38
C PHE A 409 -2.92 -2.02 -17.51
N GLU A 410 -2.06 -1.16 -18.06
CA GLU A 410 -2.37 -0.29 -19.19
C GLU A 410 -2.80 -1.11 -20.41
N ARG A 411 -2.07 -2.17 -20.76
CA ARG A 411 -2.41 -3.10 -21.83
C ARG A 411 -3.78 -3.76 -21.63
N LEU A 412 -4.09 -4.19 -20.42
CA LEU A 412 -5.40 -4.77 -20.09
C LEU A 412 -6.53 -3.74 -20.23
N MET A 413 -6.30 -2.51 -19.76
CA MET A 413 -7.27 -1.41 -19.91
C MET A 413 -7.51 -1.04 -21.38
N GLU A 414 -6.46 -0.97 -22.18
CA GLU A 414 -6.54 -0.73 -23.63
C GLU A 414 -7.29 -1.84 -24.36
N SER A 415 -7.18 -3.09 -23.90
CA SER A 415 -7.98 -4.21 -24.42
C SER A 415 -9.46 -4.17 -24.04
N GLY A 416 -9.89 -3.18 -23.22
CA GLY A 416 -11.25 -2.98 -22.77
C GLY A 416 -11.62 -3.75 -21.49
N ALA A 417 -10.66 -4.30 -20.75
CA ALA A 417 -10.91 -4.90 -19.45
C ALA A 417 -11.39 -3.84 -18.43
N SER A 418 -12.22 -4.25 -17.49
CA SER A 418 -12.57 -3.35 -16.38
C SER A 418 -11.38 -3.13 -15.44
N GLU A 419 -11.29 -1.95 -14.81
CA GLU A 419 -10.23 -1.62 -13.83
C GLU A 419 -10.12 -2.71 -12.72
N SER A 420 -11.26 -3.21 -12.26
CA SER A 420 -11.31 -4.27 -11.26
C SER A 420 -10.73 -5.59 -11.78
N ALA A 421 -11.03 -5.97 -13.02
CA ALA A 421 -10.49 -7.18 -13.64
C ALA A 421 -8.99 -7.03 -13.90
N ALA A 422 -8.56 -5.91 -14.47
CA ALA A 422 -7.14 -5.61 -14.70
C ALA A 422 -6.34 -5.66 -13.39
N SER A 423 -6.80 -4.98 -12.33
CA SER A 423 -6.16 -4.99 -11.02
C SER A 423 -6.08 -6.40 -10.40
N THR A 424 -7.10 -7.22 -10.62
CA THR A 424 -7.14 -8.61 -10.12
C THR A 424 -6.15 -9.50 -10.87
N ILE A 425 -6.07 -9.36 -12.19
CA ILE A 425 -5.17 -10.14 -13.05
C ILE A 425 -3.71 -9.81 -12.78
N ILE A 426 -3.37 -8.53 -12.63
CA ILE A 426 -1.99 -8.11 -12.36
C ILE A 426 -1.56 -8.30 -10.89
N ALA A 427 -2.41 -8.84 -10.02
CA ALA A 427 -2.03 -9.05 -8.61
C ALA A 427 -0.86 -10.05 -8.45
N PHE A 428 -0.76 -11.01 -9.38
CA PHE A 428 0.29 -12.04 -9.39
C PHE A 428 0.77 -12.31 -10.82
N PRO A 429 2.07 -12.62 -11.02
CA PRO A 429 2.61 -12.95 -12.33
C PRO A 429 1.93 -14.16 -13.00
N SER A 430 1.60 -15.18 -12.21
CA SER A 430 0.92 -16.38 -12.69
C SER A 430 -0.48 -16.08 -13.23
N THR A 431 -1.18 -15.14 -12.60
CA THR A 431 -2.53 -14.74 -13.02
C THR A 431 -2.48 -14.01 -14.36
N LEU A 432 -1.47 -13.13 -14.57
CA LEU A 432 -1.24 -12.50 -15.86
C LEU A 432 -0.90 -13.53 -16.93
N LYS A 433 0.03 -14.45 -16.64
CA LYS A 433 0.39 -15.52 -17.57
C LYS A 433 -0.80 -16.42 -17.91
N TYR A 434 -1.65 -16.70 -16.93
CA TYR A 434 -2.89 -17.47 -17.15
C TYR A 434 -3.82 -16.73 -18.10
N TYR A 435 -4.03 -15.43 -17.90
CA TYR A 435 -4.82 -14.57 -18.77
C TYR A 435 -4.26 -14.55 -20.20
N ASP A 436 -2.97 -14.29 -20.36
CA ASP A 436 -2.34 -14.23 -21.68
C ASP A 436 -2.50 -15.57 -22.43
N THR A 437 -2.26 -16.71 -21.74
CA THR A 437 -2.46 -18.05 -22.31
C THR A 437 -3.93 -18.30 -22.69
N ALA A 438 -4.88 -17.82 -21.88
CA ALA A 438 -6.30 -17.97 -22.18
C ALA A 438 -6.72 -17.11 -23.38
N VAL A 439 -6.19 -15.88 -23.50
CA VAL A 439 -6.41 -15.00 -24.67
C VAL A 439 -5.85 -15.63 -25.93
N ASP A 440 -4.63 -16.18 -25.89
CA ASP A 440 -4.01 -16.87 -27.05
C ASP A 440 -4.85 -18.08 -27.53
N SER A 441 -5.64 -18.67 -26.64
CA SER A 441 -6.45 -19.87 -26.92
C SER A 441 -7.95 -19.59 -27.13
N CYS A 442 -8.39 -18.33 -27.01
CA CYS A 442 -9.82 -17.99 -26.99
C CYS A 442 -10.43 -17.73 -28.38
N GLY A 443 -9.64 -17.73 -29.44
CA GLY A 443 -10.14 -17.55 -30.82
C GLY A 443 -10.87 -16.21 -30.98
N ALA A 444 -12.17 -16.24 -31.19
CA ALA A 444 -13.00 -15.07 -31.47
C ALA A 444 -13.42 -14.27 -30.22
N ALA A 445 -13.14 -14.78 -29.00
CA ALA A 445 -13.51 -14.06 -27.78
C ALA A 445 -12.69 -12.77 -27.61
N LYS A 446 -13.35 -11.72 -27.13
CA LYS A 446 -12.65 -10.46 -26.84
C LYS A 446 -11.80 -10.61 -25.59
N ALA A 447 -10.60 -10.06 -25.62
CA ALA A 447 -9.68 -10.05 -24.48
C ALA A 447 -10.31 -9.48 -23.20
N SER A 448 -11.22 -8.49 -23.33
CA SER A 448 -11.98 -7.94 -22.21
C SER A 448 -12.95 -8.96 -21.57
N ASP A 449 -13.57 -9.81 -22.36
CA ASP A 449 -14.50 -10.82 -21.85
C ASP A 449 -13.72 -11.93 -21.12
N VAL A 450 -12.56 -12.32 -21.68
CA VAL A 450 -11.62 -13.24 -21.04
C VAL A 450 -11.13 -12.68 -19.71
N ALA A 451 -10.74 -11.40 -19.65
CA ALA A 451 -10.29 -10.73 -18.43
C ALA A 451 -11.38 -10.74 -17.35
N ASN A 452 -12.60 -10.33 -17.71
CA ASN A 452 -13.72 -10.28 -16.77
C ASN A 452 -14.11 -11.68 -16.27
N PHE A 453 -14.09 -12.70 -17.13
CA PHE A 453 -14.40 -14.08 -16.76
C PHE A 453 -13.34 -14.64 -15.80
N ILE A 454 -12.07 -14.47 -16.09
CA ILE A 454 -10.97 -14.92 -15.21
C ILE A 454 -11.05 -14.24 -13.84
N ALA A 455 -11.21 -12.92 -13.81
CA ALA A 455 -11.26 -12.17 -12.57
C ALA A 455 -12.44 -12.56 -11.67
N ASN A 456 -13.63 -12.74 -12.27
CA ASN A 456 -14.85 -12.96 -11.50
C ASN A 456 -15.09 -14.45 -11.20
N GLU A 457 -14.90 -15.34 -12.17
CA GLU A 457 -15.26 -16.75 -12.05
C GLU A 457 -14.07 -17.60 -11.56
N ILE A 458 -12.90 -17.50 -12.22
CA ILE A 458 -11.75 -18.34 -11.90
C ILE A 458 -11.12 -17.93 -10.56
N ILE A 459 -10.71 -16.66 -10.44
CA ILE A 459 -10.05 -16.17 -9.23
C ILE A 459 -11.03 -16.10 -8.06
N GLY A 460 -12.32 -15.78 -8.35
CA GLY A 460 -13.39 -15.81 -7.36
C GLY A 460 -13.61 -17.18 -6.75
N ALA A 461 -13.61 -18.25 -7.57
CA ALA A 461 -13.72 -19.65 -7.12
C ALA A 461 -12.46 -20.08 -6.33
N ALA A 462 -11.27 -19.85 -6.89
CA ALA A 462 -10.01 -20.21 -6.25
C ALA A 462 -9.82 -19.58 -4.85
N ARG A 463 -10.30 -18.35 -4.65
CA ARG A 463 -10.26 -17.67 -3.33
C ARG A 463 -11.23 -18.26 -2.31
N LYS A 464 -12.36 -18.81 -2.73
CA LYS A 464 -13.32 -19.47 -1.82
C LYS A 464 -12.72 -20.76 -1.23
N ASP A 465 -11.98 -21.50 -2.06
CA ASP A 465 -11.38 -22.79 -1.65
C ASP A 465 -10.09 -22.61 -0.82
N ALA A 466 -9.30 -21.59 -1.11
CA ALA A 466 -8.00 -21.36 -0.47
C ALA A 466 -8.05 -20.66 0.91
N GLY A 467 -9.24 -20.22 1.35
CA GLY A 467 -9.35 -19.30 2.49
C GLY A 467 -8.74 -17.92 2.17
N ALA A 468 -8.90 -16.95 3.07
CA ALA A 468 -8.43 -15.57 2.88
C ALA A 468 -6.88 -15.40 2.94
N SER A 469 -6.12 -16.40 2.49
CA SER A 469 -4.66 -16.37 2.46
C SER A 469 -4.16 -15.49 1.32
N HIS A 470 -3.13 -14.67 1.56
CA HIS A 470 -2.39 -13.92 0.52
C HIS A 470 -1.59 -14.82 -0.44
N LYS A 471 -1.86 -16.12 -0.43
CA LYS A 471 -1.25 -17.09 -1.34
C LYS A 471 -1.76 -16.88 -2.75
N GLU A 472 -0.95 -17.27 -3.70
CA GLU A 472 -1.23 -17.24 -5.12
C GLU A 472 -2.53 -17.98 -5.45
N PRO A 473 -3.58 -17.30 -5.95
CA PRO A 473 -4.91 -17.90 -6.05
C PRO A 473 -4.97 -19.08 -7.03
N LEU A 474 -4.08 -19.09 -8.05
CA LEU A 474 -4.05 -20.15 -9.06
C LEU A 474 -3.30 -21.41 -8.62
N SER A 475 -2.62 -21.39 -7.48
CA SER A 475 -1.84 -22.55 -6.99
C SER A 475 -2.72 -23.76 -6.65
N SER A 476 -4.00 -23.55 -6.39
CA SER A 476 -5.00 -24.61 -6.08
C SER A 476 -5.86 -25.02 -7.26
N LEU A 477 -5.67 -24.42 -8.45
CA LEU A 477 -6.48 -24.77 -9.62
C LEU A 477 -6.18 -26.20 -10.11
N PRO A 478 -7.23 -27.00 -10.40
CA PRO A 478 -7.04 -28.30 -11.01
C PRO A 478 -6.51 -28.15 -12.44
N ARG A 479 -5.77 -29.17 -12.91
CA ARG A 479 -5.25 -29.20 -14.30
C ARG A 479 -6.36 -29.07 -15.34
N ALA A 480 -7.53 -29.60 -15.05
CA ALA A 480 -8.71 -29.53 -15.89
C ALA A 480 -9.11 -28.07 -16.18
N ALA A 481 -8.94 -27.14 -15.23
CA ALA A 481 -9.21 -25.72 -15.40
C ALA A 481 -7.97 -24.93 -15.88
N SER A 482 -7.15 -25.51 -16.76
CA SER A 482 -5.99 -24.82 -17.34
C SER A 482 -6.39 -23.63 -18.19
N ALA A 483 -5.50 -22.62 -18.27
CA ALA A 483 -5.73 -21.40 -19.04
C ALA A 483 -6.16 -21.67 -20.50
N ARG A 484 -5.51 -22.64 -21.15
CA ARG A 484 -5.85 -23.05 -22.51
C ARG A 484 -7.30 -23.53 -22.64
N ARG A 485 -7.73 -24.43 -21.74
CA ARG A 485 -9.09 -24.97 -21.78
C ARG A 485 -10.15 -23.91 -21.47
N VAL A 486 -9.85 -22.98 -20.57
CA VAL A 486 -10.73 -21.84 -20.28
C VAL A 486 -10.79 -20.89 -21.49
N GLY A 487 -9.69 -20.65 -22.17
CA GLY A 487 -9.67 -19.88 -23.43
C GLY A 487 -10.53 -20.56 -24.51
N GLU A 488 -10.35 -21.85 -24.76
CA GLU A 488 -11.16 -22.63 -25.71
C GLU A 488 -12.65 -22.60 -25.34
N LEU A 489 -13.01 -22.68 -24.05
CA LEU A 489 -14.38 -22.55 -23.57
C LEU A 489 -14.98 -21.17 -23.91
N LEU A 490 -14.23 -20.10 -23.68
CA LEU A 490 -14.68 -18.74 -23.99
C LEU A 490 -14.74 -18.49 -25.50
N GLY A 491 -13.89 -19.11 -26.30
CA GLY A 491 -13.98 -19.11 -27.75
C GLY A 491 -15.32 -19.68 -28.23
N LYS A 492 -15.80 -20.80 -27.64
CA LYS A 492 -17.12 -21.37 -27.93
C LYS A 492 -18.27 -20.45 -27.55
N VAL A 493 -18.13 -19.70 -26.45
CA VAL A 493 -19.14 -18.68 -26.07
C VAL A 493 -19.18 -17.54 -27.10
N ALA A 494 -18.02 -17.07 -27.55
CA ALA A 494 -17.92 -15.98 -28.50
C ALA A 494 -18.45 -16.34 -29.89
N ASN A 495 -18.27 -17.60 -30.30
CA ASN A 495 -18.82 -18.15 -31.53
C ASN A 495 -20.33 -18.41 -31.48
N GLY A 496 -20.93 -18.36 -30.26
CA GLY A 496 -22.35 -18.69 -30.08
C GLY A 496 -22.63 -20.18 -29.91
N ASP A 497 -21.60 -21.03 -29.79
CA ASP A 497 -21.77 -22.47 -29.54
C ASP A 497 -22.31 -22.74 -28.11
N LEU A 498 -21.98 -21.86 -27.16
CA LEU A 498 -22.36 -21.95 -25.76
C LEU A 498 -22.91 -20.62 -25.25
N SER A 499 -23.91 -20.68 -24.40
CA SER A 499 -24.35 -19.52 -23.60
C SER A 499 -23.41 -19.30 -22.41
N GLY A 500 -23.38 -18.07 -21.88
CA GLY A 500 -22.59 -17.77 -20.67
C GLY A 500 -22.97 -18.61 -19.44
N ARG A 501 -24.23 -19.07 -19.34
CA ARG A 501 -24.70 -20.00 -18.31
C ARG A 501 -24.07 -21.39 -18.49
N MET A 502 -24.09 -21.90 -19.72
CA MET A 502 -23.46 -23.19 -20.05
C MET A 502 -21.96 -23.16 -19.78
N ALA A 503 -21.28 -22.06 -20.12
CA ALA A 503 -19.87 -21.90 -19.82
C ALA A 503 -19.56 -22.00 -18.32
N LYS A 504 -20.43 -21.47 -17.45
CA LYS A 504 -20.28 -21.60 -15.99
C LYS A 504 -20.47 -23.04 -15.51
N GLN A 505 -21.41 -23.77 -16.08
CA GLN A 505 -21.64 -25.19 -15.77
C GLN A 505 -20.44 -26.06 -16.21
N VAL A 506 -19.90 -25.80 -17.39
CA VAL A 506 -18.68 -26.46 -17.87
C VAL A 506 -17.49 -26.10 -16.98
N LEU A 507 -17.35 -24.82 -16.60
CA LEU A 507 -16.30 -24.41 -15.67
C LEU A 507 -16.38 -25.14 -14.32
N GLU A 508 -17.59 -25.33 -13.77
CA GLU A 508 -17.80 -26.10 -12.55
C GLU A 508 -17.29 -27.54 -12.67
N ALA A 509 -17.55 -28.21 -13.81
CA ALA A 509 -16.99 -29.53 -14.08
C ALA A 509 -15.46 -29.50 -14.15
N LEU A 510 -14.87 -28.49 -14.83
CA LEU A 510 -13.42 -28.31 -14.87
C LEU A 510 -12.81 -28.07 -13.47
N MET A 511 -13.46 -27.28 -12.64
CA MET A 511 -13.04 -27.03 -11.26
C MET A 511 -13.15 -28.29 -10.38
N ASN A 512 -14.07 -29.20 -10.70
CA ASN A 512 -14.20 -30.51 -10.07
C ASN A 512 -13.26 -31.57 -10.69
N SER A 513 -12.21 -31.14 -11.40
CA SER A 513 -11.17 -31.98 -11.99
C SER A 513 -11.62 -32.89 -13.14
N ASP A 514 -12.67 -32.52 -13.88
CA ASP A 514 -13.08 -33.25 -15.08
C ASP A 514 -12.10 -32.99 -16.25
N GLU A 515 -11.26 -33.99 -16.56
CA GLU A 515 -10.22 -33.89 -17.58
C GLU A 515 -10.68 -34.35 -18.99
N ARG A 516 -11.93 -34.79 -19.16
CA ARG A 516 -12.51 -35.18 -20.47
C ARG A 516 -12.39 -34.04 -21.48
N ALA A 517 -12.55 -34.33 -22.75
CA ALA A 517 -12.59 -33.29 -23.78
C ALA A 517 -13.73 -32.28 -23.54
N LEU A 518 -13.52 -30.99 -23.85
CA LEU A 518 -14.55 -29.96 -23.62
C LEU A 518 -15.87 -30.30 -24.33
N ALA A 519 -15.82 -30.93 -25.52
CA ALA A 519 -17.01 -31.34 -26.26
C ALA A 519 -17.82 -32.39 -25.49
N GLU A 520 -17.17 -33.37 -24.86
CA GLU A 520 -17.81 -34.40 -24.06
C GLU A 520 -18.44 -33.83 -22.80
N ILE A 521 -17.75 -32.89 -22.12
CA ILE A 521 -18.27 -32.21 -20.92
C ILE A 521 -19.49 -31.35 -21.31
N VAL A 522 -19.44 -30.65 -22.44
CA VAL A 522 -20.57 -29.85 -22.95
C VAL A 522 -21.78 -30.73 -23.24
N GLU A 523 -21.55 -31.89 -23.86
CA GLU A 523 -22.67 -32.84 -24.12
C GLU A 523 -23.29 -33.37 -22.83
N ASP A 524 -22.46 -33.78 -21.89
CA ASP A 524 -22.89 -34.38 -20.62
C ASP A 524 -23.61 -33.35 -19.71
N VAL A 525 -22.98 -32.18 -19.50
CA VAL A 525 -23.44 -31.17 -18.52
C VAL A 525 -24.56 -30.28 -19.08
N CYS A 526 -24.51 -29.97 -20.39
CA CYS A 526 -25.40 -29.02 -21.03
C CYS A 526 -26.42 -29.68 -22.00
N GLY A 527 -26.29 -30.97 -22.26
CA GLY A 527 -27.11 -31.69 -23.25
C GLY A 527 -26.84 -31.23 -24.68
N GLY A 528 -25.58 -30.90 -24.98
CA GLY A 528 -25.13 -30.40 -26.29
C GLY A 528 -24.94 -28.89 -26.36
N GLY A 529 -24.56 -28.37 -27.53
CA GLY A 529 -24.30 -26.95 -27.78
C GLY A 529 -25.56 -26.07 -27.74
N GLN A 530 -25.38 -24.79 -27.97
CA GLN A 530 -26.48 -23.82 -28.05
C GLN A 530 -27.43 -24.20 -29.18
N MET A 531 -28.74 -24.01 -28.95
CA MET A 531 -29.77 -24.33 -29.91
C MET A 531 -29.67 -23.38 -31.09
N SER A 532 -29.36 -23.91 -32.29
CA SER A 532 -29.14 -23.13 -33.53
C SER A 532 -30.33 -23.26 -34.52
N SER A 533 -31.32 -24.12 -34.21
CA SER A 533 -32.48 -24.29 -35.07
C SER A 533 -33.56 -23.27 -34.73
N ASP A 534 -33.77 -22.31 -35.63
CA ASP A 534 -34.83 -21.28 -35.48
C ASP A 534 -36.21 -21.91 -35.36
N ASP A 535 -36.49 -23.01 -36.05
CA ASP A 535 -37.79 -23.71 -36.02
C ASP A 535 -38.05 -24.29 -34.63
N GLN A 536 -37.08 -24.97 -34.02
CA GLN A 536 -37.25 -25.54 -32.68
C GLN A 536 -37.42 -24.45 -31.60
N LEU A 537 -36.68 -23.34 -31.73
CA LEU A 537 -36.84 -22.21 -30.82
C LEU A 537 -38.20 -21.55 -30.99
N GLN A 538 -38.71 -21.44 -32.21
CA GLN A 538 -40.02 -20.90 -32.54
C GLN A 538 -41.15 -21.73 -31.91
N ASP A 539 -41.06 -23.07 -32.01
CA ASP A 539 -42.06 -23.97 -31.42
C ASP A 539 -42.08 -23.84 -29.89
N ILE A 540 -40.94 -23.76 -29.26
CA ILE A 540 -40.87 -23.55 -27.80
C ILE A 540 -41.40 -22.16 -27.42
N CYS A 541 -41.10 -21.12 -28.19
CA CYS A 541 -41.62 -19.78 -27.96
C CYS A 541 -43.15 -19.74 -28.11
N ARG A 542 -43.72 -20.41 -29.12
CA ARG A 542 -45.16 -20.55 -29.28
C ARG A 542 -45.80 -21.25 -28.08
N ALA A 543 -45.27 -22.39 -27.66
CA ALA A 543 -45.75 -23.12 -26.50
C ALA A 543 -45.70 -22.27 -25.21
N VAL A 544 -44.67 -21.46 -25.00
CA VAL A 544 -44.58 -20.54 -23.87
C VAL A 544 -45.62 -19.43 -23.94
N VAL A 545 -45.87 -18.87 -25.13
CA VAL A 545 -46.89 -17.85 -25.37
C VAL A 545 -48.29 -18.39 -25.11
N ASP A 546 -48.58 -19.61 -25.54
CA ASP A 546 -49.88 -20.28 -25.35
C ASP A 546 -50.15 -20.63 -23.88
N GLU A 547 -49.12 -21.00 -23.12
CA GLU A 547 -49.25 -21.39 -21.72
C GLU A 547 -49.17 -20.20 -20.72
N MET A 548 -48.69 -19.03 -21.16
CA MET A 548 -48.60 -17.82 -20.32
C MET A 548 -49.45 -16.65 -20.85
N PRO A 549 -50.77 -16.84 -21.10
CA PRO A 549 -51.62 -15.84 -21.74
C PRO A 549 -51.73 -14.54 -20.93
N LYS A 550 -51.67 -14.62 -19.60
CA LYS A 550 -51.77 -13.43 -18.73
C LYS A 550 -50.55 -12.52 -18.87
N GLU A 551 -49.34 -13.09 -18.91
CA GLU A 551 -48.10 -12.38 -19.09
C GLU A 551 -48.01 -11.76 -20.48
N VAL A 552 -48.47 -12.47 -21.49
CA VAL A 552 -48.52 -12.01 -22.88
C VAL A 552 -49.51 -10.83 -23.02
N GLU A 553 -50.70 -10.90 -22.43
CA GLU A 553 -51.70 -9.83 -22.47
C GLU A 553 -51.17 -8.55 -21.75
N LEU A 554 -50.53 -8.72 -20.60
CA LEU A 554 -49.93 -7.63 -19.87
C LEU A 554 -48.73 -7.03 -20.60
N PHE A 555 -47.94 -7.83 -21.32
CA PHE A 555 -46.85 -7.34 -22.17
C PHE A 555 -47.41 -6.51 -23.33
N ARG A 556 -48.48 -6.99 -24.02
CA ARG A 556 -49.20 -6.22 -25.05
C ARG A 556 -49.80 -4.93 -24.49
N GLY A 557 -50.18 -4.92 -23.22
CA GLY A 557 -50.65 -3.73 -22.49
C GLY A 557 -49.54 -2.73 -22.07
N GLY A 558 -48.30 -2.93 -22.54
CA GLY A 558 -47.17 -2.00 -22.34
C GLY A 558 -46.24 -2.31 -21.15
N LYS A 559 -46.41 -3.43 -20.44
CA LYS A 559 -45.52 -3.83 -19.34
C LYS A 559 -44.29 -4.60 -19.86
N SER A 560 -43.34 -3.88 -20.46
CA SER A 560 -42.13 -4.45 -21.09
C SER A 560 -41.25 -5.34 -20.18
N LYS A 561 -41.35 -5.19 -18.87
CA LYS A 561 -40.59 -6.02 -17.89
C LYS A 561 -41.02 -7.49 -17.90
N LEU A 562 -42.22 -7.83 -18.41
CA LEU A 562 -42.70 -9.20 -18.47
C LEU A 562 -42.06 -10.04 -19.59
N MET A 563 -41.44 -9.41 -20.59
CA MET A 563 -40.61 -10.13 -21.56
C MET A 563 -39.52 -10.96 -20.84
N GLY A 564 -38.91 -10.43 -19.74
CA GLY A 564 -37.96 -11.18 -18.95
C GLY A 564 -38.50 -12.47 -18.32
N ALA A 565 -39.80 -12.51 -17.95
CA ALA A 565 -40.45 -13.70 -17.42
C ALA A 565 -40.68 -14.75 -18.52
N LEU A 566 -41.13 -14.31 -19.71
CA LEU A 566 -41.32 -15.19 -20.87
C LEU A 566 -40.00 -15.78 -21.37
N VAL A 567 -38.96 -14.95 -21.49
CA VAL A 567 -37.61 -15.42 -21.82
C VAL A 567 -37.09 -16.39 -20.76
N GLY A 568 -37.37 -16.13 -19.47
CA GLY A 568 -36.99 -17.02 -18.36
C GLY A 568 -37.60 -18.42 -18.51
N GLU A 569 -38.87 -18.54 -18.95
CA GLU A 569 -39.51 -19.82 -19.16
C GLU A 569 -38.98 -20.54 -20.42
N VAL A 570 -38.67 -19.82 -21.51
CA VAL A 570 -37.97 -20.39 -22.66
C VAL A 570 -36.61 -20.93 -22.26
N MET A 571 -35.83 -20.16 -21.48
CA MET A 571 -34.53 -20.58 -20.97
C MET A 571 -34.63 -21.83 -20.09
N LYS A 572 -35.67 -21.96 -19.29
CA LYS A 572 -35.89 -23.12 -18.43
C LYS A 572 -36.21 -24.38 -19.27
N ARG A 573 -37.09 -24.28 -20.27
CA ARG A 573 -37.46 -25.39 -21.17
C ARG A 573 -36.31 -25.86 -22.06
N THR A 574 -35.45 -24.96 -22.42
CA THR A 574 -34.25 -25.26 -23.21
C THR A 574 -33.04 -25.65 -22.36
N ASN A 575 -33.18 -25.79 -21.04
CA ASN A 575 -32.08 -25.97 -20.08
C ASN A 575 -30.95 -24.94 -20.24
N GLY A 576 -31.27 -23.70 -20.69
CA GLY A 576 -30.34 -22.65 -20.95
C GLY A 576 -29.63 -22.73 -22.32
N ARG A 577 -30.04 -23.62 -23.20
CA ARG A 577 -29.48 -23.80 -24.55
C ARG A 577 -29.92 -22.75 -25.56
N ALA A 578 -31.08 -22.09 -25.36
CA ALA A 578 -31.47 -20.98 -26.20
C ALA A 578 -30.64 -19.73 -25.94
N ASN A 579 -30.39 -18.91 -26.97
CA ASN A 579 -29.83 -17.58 -26.77
C ASN A 579 -30.92 -16.63 -26.24
N PRO A 580 -30.73 -15.97 -25.09
CA PRO A 580 -31.75 -15.08 -24.53
C PRO A 580 -32.17 -13.93 -25.45
N LYS A 581 -31.25 -13.42 -26.30
CA LYS A 581 -31.54 -12.36 -27.27
C LYS A 581 -32.40 -12.87 -28.40
N ASP A 582 -32.10 -14.05 -28.93
CA ASP A 582 -32.84 -14.66 -30.02
C ASP A 582 -34.23 -15.13 -29.51
N ALA A 583 -34.27 -15.70 -28.30
CA ALA A 583 -35.54 -16.03 -27.63
C ALA A 583 -36.41 -14.78 -27.40
N SER A 584 -35.82 -13.66 -26.97
CA SER A 584 -36.59 -12.41 -26.78
C SER A 584 -37.11 -11.85 -28.10
N LYS A 585 -36.33 -11.92 -29.18
CA LYS A 585 -36.75 -11.50 -30.52
C LYS A 585 -37.86 -12.40 -31.04
N MET A 586 -37.65 -13.72 -30.99
CA MET A 586 -38.62 -14.71 -31.43
C MET A 586 -39.94 -14.63 -30.67
N LEU A 587 -39.91 -14.45 -29.33
CA LEU A 587 -41.09 -14.21 -28.52
C LEU A 587 -41.85 -12.95 -28.96
N ALA A 588 -41.15 -11.86 -29.23
CA ALA A 588 -41.77 -10.62 -29.71
C ALA A 588 -42.43 -10.82 -31.07
N ASP A 589 -41.80 -11.55 -32.00
CA ASP A 589 -42.31 -11.86 -33.33
C ASP A 589 -43.56 -12.79 -33.22
N VAL A 590 -43.52 -13.82 -32.37
CA VAL A 590 -44.63 -14.72 -32.09
C VAL A 590 -45.82 -13.96 -31.49
N ILE A 591 -45.58 -13.11 -30.49
CA ILE A 591 -46.63 -12.30 -29.85
C ILE A 591 -47.26 -11.31 -30.84
N ALA A 592 -46.45 -10.72 -31.72
CA ALA A 592 -46.94 -9.83 -32.79
C ALA A 592 -47.79 -10.57 -33.83
N SER A 593 -47.50 -11.84 -34.10
CA SER A 593 -48.27 -12.66 -35.05
C SER A 593 -49.64 -13.13 -34.53
N LEU A 594 -49.89 -12.99 -33.22
CA LEU A 594 -51.18 -13.31 -32.59
C LEU A 594 -52.20 -12.16 -32.67
N SER A 595 -51.89 -11.06 -33.37
CA SER A 595 -52.76 -9.88 -33.54
C SER A 595 -53.76 -10.02 -34.70
#